data_83e65bafbed5a079925b3d0d1e36e97e
#
_entry.id   83e65bafbed5a079925b3d0d1e36e97e
#
_cell.length_a   1.000
_cell.length_b   1.000
_cell.length_c   1.000
_cell.angle_alpha   90.00
_cell.angle_beta   90.00
_cell.angle_gamma   90.00
#
_symmetry.space_group_name_H-M   'P 1'
#
loop_
_entity.id
_entity.type
_entity.pdbx_description
1 polymer ?
#
loop_
_entity_poly.entity_id
_entity_poly.type
_entity_poly.pdbx_seq_one_letter_code
_entity_poly.pdbx_strand_id
1 'polypeptide(L)'
;MVDFIEKDTIGNYFQNNKEEFNCRVLDPACGSGVFLVETLRLIINQFLNIYPEYKNNQELYKEVLKKIVTHNIFGVDKDENAVKVAIFSIYITLLDNLESKSISEFKLPELLNKNLFVADFFDLNANFNDVLNSLS
;
A
#
# COMPACT_ATOMS: atom_id res chain seq x y z
N MET A 1 -11.62 1.32 14.53
CA MET A 1 -11.21 -0.05 14.16
C MET A 1 -10.68 -0.06 12.74
N VAL A 2 -9.59 -0.76 12.50
CA VAL A 2 -9.00 -0.88 11.18
C VAL A 2 -9.50 -2.16 10.53
N ASP A 3 -10.12 -2.04 9.37
CA ASP A 3 -10.58 -3.18 8.60
C ASP A 3 -9.49 -3.62 7.64
N PHE A 4 -9.06 -4.88 7.76
CA PHE A 4 -8.10 -5.49 6.88
C PHE A 4 -8.78 -6.55 6.01
N ILE A 5 -8.36 -6.60 4.76
CA ILE A 5 -8.88 -7.53 3.76
C ILE A 5 -7.83 -8.61 3.51
N GLU A 6 -8.25 -9.86 3.57
CA GLU A 6 -7.37 -10.98 3.29
C GLU A 6 -7.01 -11.03 1.81
N LYS A 7 -5.84 -11.59 1.54
CA LYS A 7 -5.25 -11.67 0.20
C LYS A 7 -6.21 -12.15 -0.89
N ASP A 8 -6.96 -13.20 -0.59
CA ASP A 8 -7.82 -13.86 -1.59
C ASP A 8 -9.15 -13.15 -1.81
N THR A 9 -9.45 -12.11 -1.02
CA THR A 9 -10.76 -11.45 -1.04
C THR A 9 -10.72 -10.05 -1.65
N ILE A 10 -9.55 -9.49 -1.95
CA ILE A 10 -9.43 -8.10 -2.41
C ILE A 10 -10.18 -7.84 -3.72
N GLY A 11 -10.10 -8.75 -4.68
CA GLY A 11 -10.83 -8.65 -5.93
C GLY A 11 -12.34 -8.69 -5.71
N ASN A 12 -12.80 -9.60 -4.86
CA ASN A 12 -14.22 -9.73 -4.51
C ASN A 12 -14.72 -8.49 -3.77
N TYR A 13 -13.90 -7.91 -2.89
CA TYR A 13 -14.26 -6.68 -2.20
C TYR A 13 -14.57 -5.56 -3.18
N PHE A 14 -13.72 -5.34 -4.19
CA PHE A 14 -13.95 -4.29 -5.18
C PHE A 14 -15.10 -4.60 -6.14
N GLN A 15 -15.38 -5.87 -6.42
CA GLN A 15 -16.58 -6.23 -7.19
C GLN A 15 -17.86 -5.85 -6.47
N ASN A 16 -17.88 -5.98 -5.15
CA ASN A 16 -19.05 -5.67 -4.33
C ASN A 16 -19.13 -4.19 -3.92
N ASN A 17 -18.00 -3.47 -3.98
CA ASN A 17 -17.89 -2.08 -3.52
C ASN A 17 -17.29 -1.20 -4.62
N LYS A 18 -17.98 -1.11 -5.75
CA LYS A 18 -17.47 -0.46 -6.98
C LYS A 18 -17.16 1.03 -6.84
N GLU A 19 -17.77 1.69 -5.87
CA GLU A 19 -17.56 3.12 -5.63
C GLU A 19 -16.55 3.39 -4.52
N GLU A 20 -15.95 2.33 -3.96
CA GLU A 20 -15.03 2.45 -2.85
C GLU A 20 -13.62 2.02 -3.27
N PHE A 21 -12.62 2.81 -2.91
CA PHE A 21 -11.21 2.48 -3.14
C PHE A 21 -10.42 2.42 -1.83
N ASN A 22 -10.96 2.94 -0.74
CA ASN A 22 -10.23 3.15 0.51
C ASN A 22 -10.35 1.94 1.44
N CYS A 23 -9.72 0.85 1.08
CA CYS A 23 -9.61 -0.34 1.94
C CYS A 23 -8.20 -0.43 2.52
N ARG A 24 -8.08 -0.88 3.77
CA ARG A 24 -6.79 -1.14 4.39
C ARG A 24 -6.45 -2.62 4.28
N VAL A 25 -5.23 -2.89 3.86
CA VAL A 25 -4.76 -4.25 3.60
C VAL A 25 -3.47 -4.49 4.39
N LEU A 26 -3.43 -5.58 5.13
CA LEU A 26 -2.24 -6.05 5.81
C LEU A 26 -1.83 -7.41 5.26
N ASP A 27 -0.59 -7.53 4.82
CA ASP A 27 0.03 -8.82 4.53
C ASP A 27 0.95 -9.19 5.69
N PRO A 28 0.59 -10.18 6.52
CA PRO A 28 1.38 -10.55 7.71
C PRO A 28 2.66 -11.33 7.39
N ALA A 29 2.86 -11.70 6.13
CA ALA A 29 4.06 -12.37 5.64
C ALA A 29 4.33 -11.85 4.23
N CYS A 30 4.66 -10.55 4.11
CA CYS A 30 4.65 -9.86 2.82
C CYS A 30 5.78 -10.28 1.88
N GLY A 31 6.87 -10.87 2.38
CA GLY A 31 8.02 -11.25 1.56
C GLY A 31 8.52 -10.06 0.76
N SER A 32 8.74 -10.25 -0.54
CA SER A 32 9.20 -9.20 -1.46
C SER A 32 8.09 -8.26 -1.93
N GLY A 33 6.87 -8.40 -1.42
CA GLY A 33 5.79 -7.45 -1.64
C GLY A 33 4.94 -7.66 -2.88
N VAL A 34 4.98 -8.82 -3.51
CA VAL A 34 4.22 -9.09 -4.74
C VAL A 34 2.71 -8.84 -4.54
N PHE A 35 2.15 -9.37 -3.46
CA PHE A 35 0.74 -9.15 -3.14
C PHE A 35 0.43 -7.69 -2.85
N LEU A 36 1.29 -7.02 -2.09
CA LEU A 36 1.10 -5.60 -1.76
C LEU A 36 1.13 -4.72 -3.02
N VAL A 37 2.02 -5.02 -3.96
CA VAL A 37 2.10 -4.30 -5.24
C VAL A 37 0.83 -4.51 -6.07
N GLU A 38 0.35 -5.73 -6.18
CA GLU A 38 -0.89 -6.04 -6.89
C GLU A 38 -2.08 -5.33 -6.26
N THR A 39 -2.16 -5.35 -4.92
CA THR A 39 -3.20 -4.67 -4.18
C THR A 39 -3.16 -3.16 -4.40
N LEU A 40 -1.97 -2.58 -4.35
CA LEU A 40 -1.78 -1.15 -4.60
C LEU A 40 -2.27 -0.77 -6.00
N ARG A 41 -1.93 -1.56 -7.01
CA ARG A 41 -2.42 -1.34 -8.39
C ARG A 41 -3.94 -1.39 -8.47
N LEU A 42 -4.56 -2.35 -7.80
CA LEU A 42 -6.03 -2.45 -7.77
C LEU A 42 -6.68 -1.23 -7.13
N ILE A 43 -6.12 -0.76 -6.02
CA ILE A 43 -6.64 0.43 -5.32
C ILE A 43 -6.50 1.67 -6.21
N ILE A 44 -5.34 1.86 -6.83
CA ILE A 44 -5.11 3.00 -7.73
C ILE A 44 -6.07 2.95 -8.92
N ASN A 45 -6.25 1.79 -9.53
CA ASN A 45 -7.17 1.62 -10.65
C ASN A 45 -8.60 1.93 -10.24
N GLN A 46 -9.02 1.46 -9.07
CA GLN A 46 -10.36 1.74 -8.55
C GLN A 46 -10.55 3.23 -8.29
N PHE A 47 -9.55 3.89 -7.73
CA PHE A 47 -9.58 5.35 -7.55
C PHE A 47 -9.75 6.07 -8.89
N LEU A 48 -8.99 5.70 -9.91
CA LEU A 48 -9.07 6.32 -11.23
C LEU A 48 -10.37 6.02 -11.96
N ASN A 49 -11.01 4.88 -11.68
CA ASN A 49 -12.33 4.58 -12.21
C ASN A 49 -13.39 5.52 -11.64
N ILE A 50 -13.25 5.89 -10.37
CA ILE A 50 -14.17 6.82 -9.70
C ILE A 50 -13.84 8.28 -10.05
N TYR A 51 -12.55 8.61 -10.08
CA TYR A 51 -12.07 9.99 -10.27
C TYR A 51 -11.06 10.07 -11.42
N PRO A 52 -11.48 9.85 -12.68
CA PRO A 52 -10.55 9.79 -13.81
C PRO A 52 -9.82 11.10 -14.10
N GLU A 53 -10.36 12.23 -13.67
CA GLU A 53 -9.80 13.56 -13.89
C GLU A 53 -8.45 13.77 -13.20
N TYR A 54 -8.13 13.02 -12.15
CA TYR A 54 -6.85 13.15 -11.44
C TYR A 54 -5.64 12.83 -12.33
N LYS A 55 -5.82 11.98 -13.34
CA LYS A 55 -4.74 11.66 -14.27
C LYS A 55 -4.24 12.88 -15.04
N ASN A 56 -5.11 13.87 -15.25
CA ASN A 56 -4.80 15.09 -15.95
C ASN A 56 -4.23 16.20 -15.06
N ASN A 57 -4.18 15.98 -13.74
CA ASN A 57 -3.60 16.91 -12.78
C ASN A 57 -2.54 16.17 -11.95
N GLN A 58 -1.32 16.14 -12.45
CA GLN A 58 -0.23 15.38 -11.86
C GLN A 58 0.12 15.83 -10.43
N GLU A 59 0.00 17.11 -10.12
CA GLU A 59 0.29 17.61 -8.76
C GLU A 59 -0.68 17.04 -7.73
N LEU A 60 -1.97 17.03 -8.04
CA LEU A 60 -2.97 16.41 -7.15
C LEU A 60 -2.83 14.89 -7.15
N TYR A 61 -2.54 14.29 -8.29
CA TYR A 61 -2.38 12.83 -8.40
C TYR A 61 -1.22 12.32 -7.54
N LYS A 62 -0.09 13.05 -7.52
CA LYS A 62 1.04 12.72 -6.64
C LYS A 62 0.61 12.63 -5.17
N GLU A 63 -0.15 13.60 -4.70
CA GLU A 63 -0.63 13.62 -3.32
C GLU A 63 -1.59 12.46 -3.02
N VAL A 64 -2.45 12.13 -3.98
CA VAL A 64 -3.36 10.99 -3.84
C VAL A 64 -2.59 9.67 -3.78
N LEU A 65 -1.60 9.48 -4.63
CA LEU A 65 -0.79 8.26 -4.62
C LEU A 65 -0.08 8.07 -3.27
N LYS A 66 0.47 9.14 -2.71
CA LYS A 66 1.07 9.09 -1.36
C LYS A 66 0.06 8.69 -0.30
N LYS A 67 -1.12 9.28 -0.33
CA LYS A 67 -2.18 8.95 0.64
C LYS A 67 -2.64 7.51 0.51
N ILE A 68 -2.82 7.02 -0.71
CA ILE A 68 -3.22 5.63 -0.94
C ILE A 68 -2.21 4.68 -0.32
N VAL A 69 -0.92 4.84 -0.62
CA VAL A 69 0.08 3.91 -0.09
C VAL A 69 0.21 4.00 1.43
N THR A 70 0.20 5.21 1.99
CA THR A 70 0.41 5.39 3.43
C THR A 70 -0.80 4.99 4.27
N HIS A 71 -2.00 5.07 3.72
CA HIS A 71 -3.24 4.77 4.46
C HIS A 71 -3.78 3.37 4.19
N ASN A 72 -3.39 2.72 3.10
CA ASN A 72 -4.05 1.49 2.66
C ASN A 72 -3.16 0.26 2.66
N ILE A 73 -1.84 0.42 2.56
CA ILE A 73 -0.91 -0.70 2.34
C ILE A 73 -0.04 -0.91 3.57
N PHE A 74 -0.10 -2.11 4.13
CA PHE A 74 0.68 -2.50 5.32
C PHE A 74 1.21 -3.91 5.14
N GLY A 75 2.42 -4.15 5.63
CA GLY A 75 3.04 -5.45 5.54
C GLY A 75 4.02 -5.71 6.67
N VAL A 76 4.22 -6.97 6.96
CA VAL A 76 5.16 -7.43 7.98
C VAL A 76 5.93 -8.62 7.40
N ASP A 77 7.22 -8.67 7.64
CA ASP A 77 8.04 -9.84 7.36
C ASP A 77 9.21 -9.88 8.34
N LYS A 78 9.63 -11.07 8.72
CA LYS A 78 10.76 -11.24 9.62
C LYS A 78 12.11 -10.99 8.96
N ASP A 79 12.16 -11.05 7.63
CA ASP A 79 13.38 -10.82 6.85
C ASP A 79 13.48 -9.35 6.46
N GLU A 80 14.46 -8.64 7.01
CA GLU A 80 14.71 -7.23 6.72
C GLU A 80 14.95 -6.97 5.24
N ASN A 81 15.68 -7.86 4.56
CA ASN A 81 15.95 -7.69 3.13
C ASN A 81 14.68 -7.82 2.29
N ALA A 82 13.79 -8.74 2.65
CA ALA A 82 12.50 -8.88 1.99
C ALA A 82 11.67 -7.61 2.14
N VAL A 83 11.62 -7.03 3.34
CA VAL A 83 10.90 -5.77 3.59
C VAL A 83 11.45 -4.63 2.74
N LYS A 84 12.78 -4.52 2.63
CA LYS A 84 13.41 -3.50 1.79
C LYS A 84 13.06 -3.67 0.31
N VAL A 85 13.05 -4.90 -0.18
CA VAL A 85 12.64 -5.20 -1.56
C VAL A 85 11.17 -4.85 -1.78
N ALA A 86 10.31 -5.17 -0.82
CA ALA A 86 8.89 -4.82 -0.88
C ALA A 86 8.68 -3.30 -0.97
N ILE A 87 9.39 -2.52 -0.14
CA ILE A 87 9.34 -1.06 -0.18
C ILE A 87 9.79 -0.54 -1.55
N PHE A 88 10.90 -1.05 -2.06
CA PHE A 88 11.39 -0.66 -3.38
C PHE A 88 10.36 -0.94 -4.48
N SER A 89 9.76 -2.12 -4.45
CA SER A 89 8.74 -2.51 -5.43
C SER A 89 7.49 -1.62 -5.35
N ILE A 90 7.09 -1.22 -4.15
CA ILE A 90 6.00 -0.26 -3.96
C ILE A 90 6.38 1.10 -4.55
N TYR A 91 7.59 1.59 -4.32
CA TYR A 91 8.07 2.86 -4.88
C TYR A 91 8.04 2.84 -6.40
N ILE A 92 8.53 1.77 -7.03
CA ILE A 92 8.49 1.61 -8.48
C ILE A 92 7.03 1.66 -8.98
N THR A 93 6.13 1.02 -8.28
CA THR A 93 4.70 1.01 -8.63
C THR A 93 4.09 2.41 -8.58
N LEU A 94 4.45 3.21 -7.58
CA LEU A 94 4.00 4.61 -7.51
C LEU A 94 4.53 5.42 -8.70
N LEU A 95 5.82 5.28 -9.01
CA LEU A 95 6.45 6.00 -10.12
C LEU A 95 5.87 5.60 -11.48
N ASP A 96 5.52 4.33 -11.67
CA ASP A 96 4.91 3.84 -12.91
C ASP A 96 3.55 4.48 -13.22
N ASN A 97 2.89 5.03 -12.21
CA ASN A 97 1.60 5.70 -12.38
C ASN A 97 1.73 7.18 -12.73
N LEU A 98 2.93 7.74 -12.70
CA LEU A 98 3.19 9.15 -13.00
C LEU A 98 3.74 9.34 -14.41
N GLU A 99 3.49 10.51 -14.99
CA GLU A 99 4.14 10.91 -16.22
C GLU A 99 5.64 11.13 -15.99
N SER A 100 6.47 10.83 -16.98
CA SER A 100 7.94 10.88 -16.85
C SER A 100 8.45 12.24 -16.34
N LYS A 101 7.85 13.34 -16.81
CA LYS A 101 8.22 14.70 -16.38
C LYS A 101 7.86 14.99 -14.92
N SER A 102 6.97 14.21 -14.32
CA SER A 102 6.52 14.40 -12.95
C SER A 102 7.34 13.60 -11.93
N ILE A 103 8.11 12.60 -12.39
CA ILE A 103 8.85 11.68 -11.51
C ILE A 103 9.95 12.39 -10.73
N SER A 104 10.68 13.30 -11.36
CA SER A 104 11.82 13.97 -10.72
C SER A 104 11.44 14.83 -9.53
N GLU A 105 10.21 15.32 -9.49
CA GLU A 105 9.69 16.15 -8.40
C GLU A 105 8.89 15.37 -7.37
N PHE A 106 8.73 14.06 -7.57
CA PHE A 106 7.93 13.22 -6.68
C PHE A 106 8.77 12.79 -5.48
N LYS A 107 8.35 13.24 -4.31
CA LYS A 107 8.98 12.84 -3.05
C LYS A 107 8.31 11.59 -2.51
N LEU A 108 9.04 10.47 -2.53
CA LEU A 108 8.55 9.19 -2.03
C LEU A 108 8.28 9.24 -0.52
N PRO A 109 7.15 8.69 -0.06
CA PRO A 109 6.86 8.64 1.37
C PRO A 109 7.75 7.62 2.07
N GLU A 110 8.05 7.86 3.34
CA GLU A 110 8.79 6.92 4.17
C GLU A 110 7.86 5.80 4.63
N LEU A 111 8.19 4.55 4.29
CA LEU A 111 7.34 3.40 4.57
C LEU A 111 7.90 2.46 5.64
N LEU A 112 9.22 2.40 5.81
CA LEU A 112 9.84 1.54 6.81
C LEU A 112 9.41 1.98 8.22
N ASN A 113 8.96 1.01 9.02
CA ASN A 113 8.44 1.21 10.37
C ASN A 113 7.19 2.11 10.48
N LYS A 114 6.58 2.43 9.36
CA LYS A 114 5.30 3.14 9.30
C LYS A 114 4.21 2.31 8.64
N ASN A 115 4.56 1.65 7.55
CA ASN A 115 3.67 0.79 6.78
C ASN A 115 4.20 -0.62 6.64
N LEU A 116 5.52 -0.77 6.52
CA LEU A 116 6.18 -2.06 6.42
C LEU A 116 7.12 -2.25 7.61
N PHE A 117 6.99 -3.41 8.24
CA PHE A 117 7.65 -3.69 9.52
C PHE A 117 8.47 -4.96 9.42
N VAL A 118 9.70 -4.91 9.98
CA VAL A 118 10.53 -6.10 10.17
C VAL A 118 10.16 -6.68 11.53
N ALA A 119 9.36 -7.73 11.51
CA ALA A 119 8.88 -8.38 12.72
C ALA A 119 8.37 -9.78 12.42
N ASP A 120 8.33 -10.64 13.44
CA ASP A 120 7.64 -11.92 13.34
C ASP A 120 6.19 -11.73 13.75
N PHE A 121 5.29 -11.72 12.77
CA PHE A 121 3.86 -11.52 13.01
C PHE A 121 3.27 -12.60 13.90
N PHE A 122 3.83 -13.81 13.87
CA PHE A 122 3.36 -14.93 14.68
C PHE A 122 3.92 -14.95 16.10
N ASP A 123 4.85 -14.03 16.43
CA ASP A 123 5.27 -13.78 17.80
C ASP A 123 4.23 -12.86 18.44
N LEU A 124 3.33 -13.45 19.21
CA LEU A 124 2.17 -12.75 19.79
C LEU A 124 2.50 -11.87 20.99
N ASN A 125 3.76 -11.77 21.41
CA ASN A 125 4.11 -11.05 22.64
C ASN A 125 4.25 -9.54 22.41
N ALA A 126 5.38 -9.09 21.83
CA ALA A 126 5.65 -7.66 21.70
C ALA A 126 5.36 -7.12 20.30
N ASN A 127 5.81 -7.83 19.28
CA ASN A 127 5.80 -7.31 17.91
C ASN A 127 4.39 -7.14 17.33
N PHE A 128 3.49 -8.06 17.63
CA PHE A 128 2.11 -8.00 17.15
C PHE A 128 1.39 -6.76 17.65
N ASN A 129 1.53 -6.47 18.95
CA ASN A 129 0.89 -5.30 19.55
C ASN A 129 1.46 -4.00 18.98
N ASP A 130 2.76 -3.93 18.75
CA ASP A 130 3.39 -2.76 18.15
C ASP A 130 2.89 -2.50 16.73
N VAL A 131 2.73 -3.55 15.94
CA VAL A 131 2.18 -3.45 14.59
C VAL A 131 0.73 -2.94 14.63
N LEU A 132 -0.10 -3.54 15.48
CA LEU A 132 -1.50 -3.12 15.61
C LEU A 132 -1.63 -1.67 16.06
N ASN A 133 -0.82 -1.24 17.02
CA ASN A 133 -0.84 0.14 17.50
C ASN A 133 -0.43 1.13 16.41
N SER A 134 0.48 0.75 15.52
CA SER A 134 0.90 1.57 14.39
C SER A 134 -0.18 1.71 13.32
N LEU A 135 -1.12 0.77 13.24
CA LEU A 135 -2.17 0.73 12.24
C LEU A 135 -3.46 1.43 12.65
N SER A 136 -3.61 1.69 13.94
CA SER A 136 -4.85 2.29 14.47
C SER A 136 -4.87 3.81 14.46
#